data_9ad1440e14ca819e545d8173fbdadcf8
#
_entry.id   9ad1440e14ca819e545d8173fbdadcf8
#
_cell.length_a   1.000
_cell.length_b   1.000
_cell.length_c   1.000
_cell.angle_alpha   90.00
_cell.angle_beta   90.00
_cell.angle_gamma   90.00
#
_symmetry.space_group_name_H-M   'P 1'
#
loop_
_entity.id
_entity.type
_entity.pdbx_description
1 polymer ?
#
loop_
_entity_poly.entity_id
_entity_poly.type
_entity_poly.pdbx_seq_one_letter_code
_entity_poly.pdbx_strand_id
1 'polypeptide(L)'
;MYSPRLLTCINLEQDGIRGCGNDIAQKLAHYGLGDTLLQAATTLPLLEFVTIFCVKWRDEVCQTLTLDPLGILQRKHRELAHTIQMTTDFPNPFTIASYLNPLTLWSNDQLSFDGIVSSRQPDVTTIAQFCTQHFSWSVETLLDKMRGVWTAVAVRSFCQVRDRHYE
;
A
#
# COMPACT_ATOMS: atom_id res chain seq x y z
N MET A 1 -8.85 13.02 1.40
CA MET A 1 -8.31 12.64 0.09
C MET A 1 -7.72 11.25 0.27
N TYR A 2 -8.58 10.23 0.20
CA TYR A 2 -8.23 8.86 0.56
C TYR A 2 -7.66 8.13 -0.64
N SER A 3 -6.64 7.34 -0.38
CA SER A 3 -5.75 6.78 -1.39
C SER A 3 -6.41 5.61 -2.14
N PRO A 4 -6.32 5.53 -3.46
CA PRO A 4 -6.68 4.34 -4.25
C PRO A 4 -5.93 3.07 -3.82
N ARG A 5 -5.00 3.21 -2.88
CA ARG A 5 -4.12 2.15 -2.39
C ARG A 5 -4.85 1.02 -1.67
N LEU A 6 -5.99 1.27 -1.00
CA LEU A 6 -6.65 0.23 -0.21
C LEU A 6 -7.18 -0.91 -1.10
N LEU A 7 -7.87 -0.59 -2.20
CA LEU A 7 -8.34 -1.61 -3.15
C LEU A 7 -7.19 -2.32 -3.88
N THR A 8 -6.11 -1.59 -4.14
CA THR A 8 -4.90 -2.17 -4.73
C THR A 8 -4.21 -3.12 -3.75
N CYS A 9 -4.17 -2.77 -2.46
CA CYS A 9 -3.53 -3.56 -1.42
C CYS A 9 -4.32 -4.83 -1.08
N ILE A 10 -5.65 -4.78 -1.06
CA ILE A 10 -6.51 -5.96 -0.89
C ILE A 10 -6.22 -7.01 -1.98
N ASN A 11 -5.69 -6.56 -3.12
CA ASN A 11 -5.34 -7.41 -4.25
C ASN A 11 -3.89 -7.95 -4.23
N LEU A 12 -2.99 -7.38 -3.40
CA LEU A 12 -1.55 -7.66 -3.52
C LEU A 12 -1.00 -8.68 -2.51
N GLU A 13 -1.69 -8.97 -1.40
CA GLU A 13 -1.06 -9.72 -0.30
C GLU A 13 -1.45 -11.19 -0.16
N GLN A 14 -2.45 -11.67 -0.85
CA GLN A 14 -2.76 -13.11 -0.93
C GLN A 14 -3.43 -13.37 -2.27
N ASP A 15 -2.87 -14.26 -3.09
CA ASP A 15 -3.48 -14.78 -4.33
C ASP A 15 -4.64 -13.93 -4.88
N GLY A 16 -4.33 -12.66 -5.17
CA GLY A 16 -5.33 -11.63 -5.46
C GLY A 16 -6.32 -12.08 -6.52
N ILE A 17 -7.50 -11.53 -6.55
CA ILE A 17 -8.56 -11.96 -7.46
C ILE A 17 -8.03 -11.95 -8.89
N ARG A 18 -7.99 -13.14 -9.49
CA ARG A 18 -7.51 -13.31 -10.85
C ARG A 18 -8.31 -12.42 -11.81
N GLY A 19 -7.58 -11.57 -12.54
CA GLY A 19 -8.18 -10.62 -13.46
C GLY A 19 -8.46 -9.23 -12.90
N CYS A 20 -8.27 -9.00 -11.59
CA CYS A 20 -8.33 -7.68 -10.97
C CYS A 20 -6.93 -7.09 -10.82
N GLY A 21 -6.38 -6.50 -11.86
CA GLY A 21 -5.10 -5.79 -11.80
C GLY A 21 -5.22 -4.40 -11.20
N ASN A 22 -4.06 -3.74 -11.00
CA ASN A 22 -3.96 -2.39 -10.42
C ASN A 22 -4.83 -1.35 -11.17
N ASP A 23 -4.90 -1.41 -12.49
CA ASP A 23 -5.72 -0.51 -13.30
C ASP A 23 -7.22 -0.61 -12.96
N ILE A 24 -7.75 -1.84 -12.84
CA ILE A 24 -9.15 -2.06 -12.48
C ILE A 24 -9.40 -1.63 -11.03
N ALA A 25 -8.48 -1.94 -10.11
CA ALA A 25 -8.59 -1.52 -8.71
C ALA A 25 -8.61 0.01 -8.57
N GLN A 26 -7.78 0.73 -9.31
CA GLN A 26 -7.82 2.19 -9.35
C GLN A 26 -9.14 2.73 -9.90
N LYS A 27 -9.64 2.15 -10.98
CA LYS A 27 -10.93 2.53 -11.57
C LYS A 27 -12.09 2.29 -10.60
N LEU A 28 -12.10 1.17 -9.88
CA LEU A 28 -13.08 0.91 -8.81
C LEU A 28 -12.96 1.90 -7.64
N ALA A 29 -11.73 2.36 -7.32
CA ALA A 29 -11.54 3.40 -6.33
C ALA A 29 -12.17 4.74 -6.77
N HIS A 30 -12.16 5.07 -8.05
CA HIS A 30 -12.84 6.26 -8.58
C HIS A 30 -14.38 6.19 -8.47
N TYR A 31 -14.96 5.00 -8.33
CA TYR A 31 -16.37 4.83 -7.97
C TYR A 31 -16.65 5.08 -6.47
N GLY A 32 -15.62 5.34 -5.66
CA GLY A 32 -15.76 5.54 -4.21
C GLY A 32 -15.87 4.24 -3.42
N LEU A 33 -15.75 3.08 -4.04
CA LEU A 33 -15.92 1.77 -3.39
C LEU A 33 -14.86 1.52 -2.30
N GLY A 34 -13.65 2.07 -2.46
CA GLY A 34 -12.61 2.00 -1.43
C GLY A 34 -12.93 2.84 -0.21
N ASP A 35 -13.49 4.03 -0.42
CA ASP A 35 -13.83 4.96 0.67
C ASP A 35 -15.01 4.43 1.49
N THR A 36 -16.04 3.85 0.83
CA THR A 36 -17.18 3.23 1.51
C THR A 36 -16.75 2.02 2.35
N LEU A 37 -15.83 1.18 1.81
CA LEU A 37 -15.28 0.04 2.53
C LEU A 37 -14.49 0.47 3.76
N LEU A 38 -13.62 1.47 3.63
CA LEU A 38 -12.82 2.00 4.73
C LEU A 38 -13.68 2.64 5.81
N GLN A 39 -14.66 3.44 5.42
CA GLN A 39 -15.60 4.07 6.34
C GLN A 39 -16.37 3.02 7.14
N ALA A 40 -16.92 2.03 6.48
CA ALA A 40 -17.66 0.96 7.14
C ALA A 40 -16.77 0.15 8.10
N ALA A 41 -15.56 -0.18 7.69
CA ALA A 41 -14.61 -0.94 8.52
C ALA A 41 -14.17 -0.18 9.78
N THR A 42 -14.22 1.16 9.76
CA THR A 42 -13.87 2.00 10.93
C THR A 42 -15.07 2.32 11.83
N THR A 43 -16.30 2.29 11.29
CA THR A 43 -17.51 2.75 12.02
C THR A 43 -18.40 1.63 12.48
N LEU A 44 -18.43 0.49 11.78
CA LEU A 44 -19.34 -0.62 12.10
C LEU A 44 -18.71 -1.62 13.08
N PRO A 45 -19.51 -2.27 13.93
CA PRO A 45 -19.09 -3.43 14.69
C PRO A 45 -18.61 -4.54 13.74
N LEU A 46 -17.56 -5.29 14.11
CA LEU A 46 -16.96 -6.32 13.27
C LEU A 46 -17.98 -7.32 12.71
N LEU A 47 -18.90 -7.77 13.52
CA LEU A 47 -19.93 -8.74 13.10
C LEU A 47 -20.82 -8.17 12.00
N GLU A 48 -21.31 -6.96 12.16
CA GLU A 48 -22.17 -6.27 11.19
C GLU A 48 -21.40 -5.95 9.92
N PHE A 49 -20.15 -5.50 10.05
CA PHE A 49 -19.26 -5.27 8.94
C PHE A 49 -19.09 -6.53 8.06
N VAL A 50 -18.78 -7.67 8.68
CA VAL A 50 -18.51 -8.91 7.94
C VAL A 50 -19.79 -9.52 7.36
N THR A 51 -20.88 -9.60 8.16
CA THR A 51 -22.07 -10.37 7.77
C THR A 51 -23.02 -9.59 6.87
N ILE A 52 -23.09 -8.28 7.00
CA ILE A 52 -24.07 -7.44 6.28
C ILE A 52 -23.36 -6.56 5.26
N PHE A 53 -22.37 -5.77 5.71
CA PHE A 53 -21.76 -4.76 4.86
C PHE A 53 -20.92 -5.39 3.74
N CYS A 54 -20.01 -6.32 4.07
CA CYS A 54 -19.13 -6.94 3.06
C CYS A 54 -19.91 -7.68 1.97
N VAL A 55 -21.06 -8.27 2.30
CA VAL A 55 -21.92 -8.95 1.31
C VAL A 55 -22.52 -7.93 0.35
N LYS A 56 -23.14 -6.86 0.86
CA LYS A 56 -23.72 -5.79 0.04
C LYS A 56 -22.66 -5.08 -0.81
N TRP A 57 -21.52 -4.79 -0.23
CA TRP A 57 -20.43 -4.15 -0.91
C TRP A 57 -19.85 -5.00 -2.06
N ARG A 58 -19.76 -6.33 -1.88
CA ARG A 58 -19.38 -7.28 -2.92
C ARG A 58 -20.35 -7.23 -4.10
N ASP A 59 -21.65 -7.22 -3.82
CA ASP A 59 -22.69 -7.11 -4.85
C ASP A 59 -22.58 -5.79 -5.61
N GLU A 60 -22.30 -4.68 -4.94
CA GLU A 60 -22.08 -3.38 -5.54
C GLU A 60 -20.86 -3.36 -6.46
N VAL A 61 -19.74 -3.99 -6.03
CA VAL A 61 -18.54 -4.17 -6.88
C VAL A 61 -18.88 -4.97 -8.13
N CYS A 62 -19.62 -6.09 -7.99
CA CYS A 62 -20.02 -6.93 -9.11
C CYS A 62 -20.95 -6.18 -10.08
N GLN A 63 -21.88 -5.39 -9.58
CA GLN A 63 -22.74 -4.54 -10.39
C GLN A 63 -21.94 -3.48 -11.15
N THR A 64 -21.01 -2.80 -10.47
CA THR A 64 -20.15 -1.79 -11.08
C THR A 64 -19.30 -2.37 -12.20
N LEU A 65 -18.70 -3.56 -12.00
CA LEU A 65 -17.92 -4.27 -13.01
C LEU A 65 -18.75 -4.71 -14.21
N THR A 66 -20.03 -4.99 -13.98
CA THR A 66 -20.94 -5.50 -15.05
C THR A 66 -21.58 -4.37 -15.84
N LEU A 67 -21.99 -3.29 -15.17
CA LEU A 67 -22.78 -2.21 -15.76
C LEU A 67 -21.94 -1.03 -16.22
N ASP A 68 -20.81 -0.75 -15.50
CA ASP A 68 -19.95 0.43 -15.72
C ASP A 68 -20.77 1.74 -15.80
N PRO A 69 -21.53 2.10 -14.74
CA PRO A 69 -22.52 3.17 -14.83
C PRO A 69 -21.94 4.55 -15.16
N LEU A 70 -20.68 4.81 -14.81
CA LEU A 70 -19.97 6.05 -15.12
C LEU A 70 -19.02 5.96 -16.33
N GLY A 71 -18.89 4.78 -16.93
CA GLY A 71 -17.99 4.56 -18.07
C GLY A 71 -16.49 4.62 -17.72
N ILE A 72 -16.13 4.57 -16.44
CA ILE A 72 -14.73 4.67 -15.97
C ILE A 72 -13.94 3.43 -16.31
N LEU A 73 -14.58 2.25 -16.27
CA LEU A 73 -13.94 0.97 -16.58
C LEU A 73 -13.66 0.81 -18.07
N GLN A 74 -14.32 1.59 -18.94
CA GLN A 74 -14.21 1.57 -20.40
C GLN A 74 -14.71 0.26 -21.06
N ARG A 75 -14.85 -0.82 -20.31
CA ARG A 75 -15.38 -2.12 -20.73
C ARG A 75 -16.02 -2.85 -19.56
N LYS A 76 -16.95 -3.73 -19.89
CA LYS A 76 -17.62 -4.59 -18.90
C LYS A 76 -16.72 -5.76 -18.52
N HIS A 77 -16.56 -6.00 -17.22
CA HIS A 77 -15.72 -7.07 -16.67
C HIS A 77 -16.57 -8.20 -16.06
N ARG A 78 -17.43 -8.83 -16.84
CA ARG A 78 -18.39 -9.85 -16.37
C ARG A 78 -17.72 -11.09 -15.76
N GLU A 79 -16.62 -11.54 -16.36
CA GLU A 79 -15.87 -12.71 -15.85
C GLU A 79 -15.24 -12.40 -14.48
N LEU A 80 -14.71 -11.19 -14.32
CA LEU A 80 -14.16 -10.74 -13.03
C LEU A 80 -15.29 -10.63 -11.99
N ALA A 81 -16.44 -10.06 -12.33
CA ALA A 81 -17.59 -9.98 -11.44
C ALA A 81 -18.04 -11.39 -10.98
N HIS A 82 -18.11 -12.36 -11.91
CA HIS A 82 -18.42 -13.73 -11.57
C HIS A 82 -17.36 -14.36 -10.65
N THR A 83 -16.07 -14.14 -10.91
CA THR A 83 -14.98 -14.62 -10.04
C THR A 83 -15.10 -14.05 -8.63
N ILE A 84 -15.37 -12.75 -8.49
CA ILE A 84 -15.59 -12.08 -7.21
C ILE A 84 -16.80 -12.68 -6.47
N GLN A 85 -17.87 -12.93 -7.19
CA GLN A 85 -19.09 -13.50 -6.60
C GLN A 85 -18.89 -14.94 -6.09
N MET A 86 -18.03 -15.72 -6.75
CA MET A 86 -17.67 -17.07 -6.32
C MET A 86 -16.62 -17.09 -5.19
N THR A 87 -15.93 -15.99 -4.96
CA THR A 87 -14.91 -15.89 -3.90
C THR A 87 -15.57 -15.45 -2.59
N THR A 88 -15.86 -16.42 -1.72
CA THR A 88 -16.56 -16.17 -0.43
C THR A 88 -15.78 -15.29 0.52
N ASP A 89 -14.45 -15.35 0.49
CA ASP A 89 -13.55 -14.65 1.41
C ASP A 89 -13.19 -13.23 0.96
N PHE A 90 -13.82 -12.72 -0.08
CA PHE A 90 -13.61 -11.36 -0.56
C PHE A 90 -14.79 -10.43 -0.18
N PRO A 91 -14.51 -9.24 0.37
CA PRO A 91 -13.21 -8.76 0.85
C PRO A 91 -12.81 -9.45 2.16
N ASN A 92 -11.51 -9.77 2.31
CA ASN A 92 -11.04 -10.43 3.53
C ASN A 92 -10.98 -9.44 4.71
N PRO A 93 -11.76 -9.63 5.78
CA PRO A 93 -11.82 -8.68 6.90
C PRO A 93 -10.50 -8.60 7.69
N PHE A 94 -9.73 -9.69 7.75
CA PHE A 94 -8.42 -9.68 8.43
C PHE A 94 -7.40 -8.83 7.66
N THR A 95 -7.39 -8.91 6.34
CA THR A 95 -6.56 -8.06 5.49
C THR A 95 -6.92 -6.59 5.70
N ILE A 96 -8.22 -6.25 5.70
CA ILE A 96 -8.68 -4.89 5.96
C ILE A 96 -8.25 -4.41 7.35
N ALA A 97 -8.42 -5.25 8.38
CA ALA A 97 -8.01 -4.92 9.74
C ALA A 97 -6.50 -4.65 9.85
N SER A 98 -5.66 -5.41 9.14
CA SER A 98 -4.21 -5.20 9.10
C SER A 98 -3.82 -3.87 8.45
N TYR A 99 -4.60 -3.37 7.50
CA TYR A 99 -4.40 -2.03 6.92
C TYR A 99 -4.89 -0.90 7.81
N LEU A 100 -5.96 -1.13 8.56
CA LEU A 100 -6.49 -0.13 9.50
C LEU A 100 -5.61 0.01 10.74
N ASN A 101 -5.08 -1.11 11.21
CA ASN A 101 -4.24 -1.18 12.40
C ASN A 101 -2.93 -1.93 12.07
N PRO A 102 -2.04 -1.31 11.27
CA PRO A 102 -0.80 -1.96 10.91
C PRO A 102 0.02 -2.24 12.17
N LEU A 103 0.48 -3.48 12.32
CA LEU A 103 1.43 -3.85 13.36
C LEU A 103 2.78 -3.22 13.01
N THR A 104 3.03 -2.06 13.54
CA THR A 104 4.32 -1.36 13.44
C THR A 104 5.08 -1.49 14.75
N LEU A 105 6.38 -1.22 14.73
CA LEU A 105 7.19 -1.13 15.96
C LEU A 105 6.62 -0.11 16.97
N TRP A 106 5.78 0.82 16.52
CA TRP A 106 5.10 1.85 17.33
C TRP A 106 3.76 1.38 17.92
N SER A 107 3.24 0.23 17.49
CA SER A 107 1.94 -0.30 17.95
C SER A 107 1.99 -0.79 19.41
N ASN A 108 3.19 -1.07 19.91
CA ASN A 108 3.43 -1.31 21.31
C ASN A 108 4.09 -0.06 21.89
N ASP A 109 3.40 0.68 22.75
CA ASP A 109 3.87 1.91 23.44
C ASP A 109 5.19 1.76 24.23
N GLN A 110 5.87 0.63 24.11
CA GLN A 110 7.07 0.29 24.90
C GLN A 110 8.40 0.76 24.29
N LEU A 111 8.41 1.27 23.07
CA LEU A 111 9.64 1.77 22.44
C LEU A 111 9.52 3.28 22.20
N SER A 112 9.92 4.09 23.19
CA SER A 112 10.21 5.50 22.93
C SER A 112 11.44 5.58 22.04
N PHE A 113 11.23 5.88 20.76
CA PHE A 113 12.29 6.06 19.76
C PHE A 113 12.96 7.44 19.82
N ASP A 114 12.80 8.18 20.92
CA ASP A 114 13.35 9.53 21.08
C ASP A 114 14.88 9.62 20.90
N GLY A 115 15.57 8.49 20.84
CA GLY A 115 17.02 8.45 20.63
C GLY A 115 17.49 7.88 19.28
N ILE A 116 16.60 7.30 18.44
CA ILE A 116 17.04 6.50 17.29
C ILE A 116 16.95 7.26 15.97
N VAL A 117 16.15 8.31 15.87
CA VAL A 117 16.07 9.17 14.68
C VAL A 117 17.09 10.31 14.76
N SER A 118 18.34 9.99 15.06
CA SER A 118 19.41 10.91 14.70
C SER A 118 19.64 10.76 13.20
N SER A 119 19.66 11.87 12.47
CA SER A 119 20.00 11.88 11.04
C SER A 119 21.48 11.54 10.87
N ARG A 120 21.84 10.29 11.16
CA ARG A 120 23.18 9.79 10.86
C ARG A 120 23.29 9.63 9.37
N GLN A 121 24.43 10.05 8.83
CA GLN A 121 24.73 9.72 7.44
C GLN A 121 24.66 8.19 7.27
N PRO A 122 24.02 7.69 6.20
CA PRO A 122 24.00 6.26 5.93
C PRO A 122 25.42 5.71 5.87
N ASP A 123 25.71 4.65 6.59
CA ASP A 123 26.97 3.93 6.44
C ASP A 123 26.94 3.12 5.13
N VAL A 124 27.51 3.72 4.13
CA VAL A 124 27.54 3.19 2.77
C VAL A 124 28.33 1.91 2.68
N THR A 125 29.36 1.76 3.50
CA THR A 125 30.19 0.54 3.49
C THR A 125 29.35 -0.65 3.97
N THR A 126 28.62 -0.48 5.06
CA THR A 126 27.71 -1.50 5.58
C THR A 126 26.59 -1.83 4.58
N ILE A 127 26.00 -0.82 3.94
CA ILE A 127 24.98 -1.04 2.90
C ILE A 127 25.55 -1.80 1.71
N ALA A 128 26.75 -1.44 1.22
CA ALA A 128 27.38 -2.12 0.11
C ALA A 128 27.70 -3.58 0.44
N GLN A 129 28.22 -3.84 1.63
CA GLN A 129 28.48 -5.22 2.12
C GLN A 129 27.18 -6.03 2.19
N PHE A 130 26.11 -5.46 2.74
CA PHE A 130 24.81 -6.11 2.80
C PHE A 130 24.29 -6.47 1.40
N CYS A 131 24.33 -5.52 0.46
CA CYS A 131 23.87 -5.75 -0.92
C CYS A 131 24.69 -6.81 -1.65
N THR A 132 26.01 -6.85 -1.42
CA THR A 132 26.86 -7.88 -2.00
C THR A 132 26.55 -9.26 -1.40
N GLN A 133 26.39 -9.34 -0.09
CA GLN A 133 26.14 -10.62 0.60
C GLN A 133 24.76 -11.20 0.33
N HIS A 134 23.72 -10.36 0.35
CA HIS A 134 22.32 -10.84 0.27
C HIS A 134 21.73 -10.81 -1.13
N PHE A 135 22.18 -9.90 -1.99
CA PHE A 135 21.67 -9.77 -3.35
C PHE A 135 22.67 -10.14 -4.43
N SER A 136 23.91 -10.54 -4.04
CA SER A 136 25.00 -10.84 -4.97
C SER A 136 25.28 -9.72 -5.98
N TRP A 137 25.08 -8.45 -5.57
CA TRP A 137 25.33 -7.33 -6.45
C TRP A 137 26.81 -7.16 -6.73
N SER A 138 27.17 -6.98 -8.02
CA SER A 138 28.52 -6.61 -8.42
C SER A 138 28.83 -5.17 -8.02
N VAL A 139 30.13 -4.85 -7.94
CA VAL A 139 30.59 -3.46 -7.66
C VAL A 139 30.01 -2.46 -8.64
N GLU A 140 29.89 -2.82 -9.92
CA GLU A 140 29.31 -1.96 -10.95
C GLU A 140 27.82 -1.70 -10.69
N THR A 141 27.07 -2.73 -10.35
CA THR A 141 25.65 -2.61 -9.99
C THR A 141 25.46 -1.73 -8.76
N LEU A 142 26.31 -1.91 -7.73
CA LEU A 142 26.32 -1.07 -6.53
C LEU A 142 26.54 0.41 -6.87
N LEU A 143 27.58 0.72 -7.65
CA LEU A 143 27.88 2.09 -8.03
C LEU A 143 26.75 2.73 -8.82
N ASP A 144 26.14 2.01 -9.75
CA ASP A 144 25.02 2.52 -10.53
C ASP A 144 23.78 2.81 -9.64
N LYS A 145 23.38 1.85 -8.82
CA LYS A 145 22.22 2.00 -7.91
C LYS A 145 22.42 3.05 -6.83
N MET A 146 23.64 3.15 -6.29
CA MET A 146 23.95 4.08 -5.22
C MET A 146 24.25 5.51 -5.69
N ARG A 147 24.54 5.72 -6.98
CA ARG A 147 24.83 7.05 -7.53
C ARG A 147 23.75 8.08 -7.21
N GLY A 148 22.47 7.74 -7.39
CA GLY A 148 21.35 8.62 -7.09
C GLY A 148 21.21 8.93 -5.59
N VAL A 149 21.43 7.93 -4.74
CA VAL A 149 21.39 8.08 -3.27
C VAL A 149 22.52 8.97 -2.78
N TRP A 150 23.73 8.79 -3.29
CA TRP A 150 24.89 9.60 -2.97
C TRP A 150 24.69 11.08 -3.30
N THR A 151 24.16 11.36 -4.47
CA THR A 151 23.89 12.74 -4.89
C THR A 151 22.90 13.40 -3.92
N ALA A 152 21.84 12.72 -3.53
CA ALA A 152 20.85 13.25 -2.61
C ALA A 152 21.42 13.49 -1.20
N VAL A 153 22.28 12.58 -0.71
CA VAL A 153 22.94 12.71 0.61
C VAL A 153 23.95 13.86 0.60
N ALA A 154 24.76 13.96 -0.45
CA ALA A 154 25.74 15.04 -0.61
C ALA A 154 25.07 16.42 -0.64
N VAL A 155 24.02 16.59 -1.46
CA VAL A 155 23.25 17.83 -1.54
C VAL A 155 22.66 18.21 -0.19
N ARG A 156 22.06 17.25 0.54
CA ARG A 156 21.50 17.49 1.87
C ARG A 156 22.55 17.91 2.88
N SER A 157 23.73 17.27 2.86
CA SER A 157 24.85 17.65 3.71
C SER A 157 25.35 19.06 3.45
N PHE A 158 25.45 19.47 2.19
CA PHE A 158 25.81 20.84 1.82
C PHE A 158 24.77 21.87 2.30
N CYS A 159 23.48 21.56 2.18
CA CYS A 159 22.42 22.45 2.65
C CYS A 159 22.49 22.62 4.18
N GLN A 160 22.70 21.54 4.94
CA GLN A 160 22.78 21.60 6.41
C GLN A 160 24.02 22.35 6.93
N VAL A 161 25.14 22.30 6.22
CA VAL A 161 26.34 23.08 6.57
C VAL A 161 26.08 24.57 6.37
N ARG A 162 25.33 24.94 5.33
CA ARG A 162 24.99 26.36 5.05
C ARG A 162 24.12 26.98 6.14
N ASP A 163 23.14 26.23 6.65
CA ASP A 163 22.22 26.74 7.69
C ASP A 163 22.92 26.98 9.04
N ARG A 164 24.01 26.26 9.34
CA ARG A 164 24.80 26.46 10.59
C ARG A 164 25.73 27.68 10.56
N HIS A 165 25.94 28.28 9.40
CA HIS A 165 26.81 29.47 9.28
C HIS A 165 26.04 30.79 9.34
N TYR A 166 24.72 30.75 9.51
CA TYR A 166 23.84 31.93 9.62
C TYR A 166 23.20 32.09 11.00
N GLU A 167 23.54 31.25 11.99
CA GLU A 167 23.29 31.45 13.41
C GLU A 167 24.55 32.00 14.13
#